data_f906cf21fcab82466cb4801fa230af8b
#
_entry.id   f906cf21fcab82466cb4801fa230af8b
#
_cell.length_a   1.000
_cell.length_b   1.000
_cell.length_c   1.000
_cell.angle_alpha   90.00
_cell.angle_beta   90.00
_cell.angle_gamma   90.00
#
_symmetry.space_group_name_H-M   'P 1'
#
loop_
_entity.id
_entity.type
_entity.pdbx_description
1 polymer ?
#
loop_
_entity_poly.entity_id
_entity_poly.type
_entity_poly.pdbx_seq_one_letter_code
_entity_poly.pdbx_strand_id
1 'polypeptide(L)'
;MSDLSFISHAIGKAMVAEVAANEMLLAHPEEANDLLGNAYYQGFDGMIISADKISPRFFDLKTRLAGEILQKFSTFQMRLAIVGYFSTFTSESLKSFIYESNRGNLIHFSPTTADAVAWFEKLFCHR
;
A
#
# COMPACT_ATOMS: atom_id res chain seq x y z
N MET A 1 -11.38 -17.83 8.26
CA MET A 1 -10.47 -17.18 9.21
C MET A 1 -9.29 -16.58 8.47
N SER A 2 -8.98 -15.37 8.79
CA SER A 2 -7.91 -14.66 8.09
C SER A 2 -6.55 -14.99 8.71
N ASP A 3 -5.54 -15.22 7.86
CA ASP A 3 -4.16 -15.38 8.29
C ASP A 3 -3.39 -14.08 8.19
N LEU A 4 -4.10 -12.98 8.26
CA LEU A 4 -3.51 -11.66 8.19
C LEU A 4 -2.70 -11.34 9.42
N SER A 5 -1.50 -10.85 9.23
CA SER A 5 -0.69 -10.36 10.34
C SER A 5 0.14 -9.17 9.89
N PHE A 6 0.58 -8.37 10.85
CA PHE A 6 1.40 -7.20 10.58
C PHE A 6 2.78 -7.41 11.18
N ILE A 7 3.81 -7.19 10.35
CA ILE A 7 5.19 -7.19 10.81
C ILE A 7 5.57 -5.73 10.99
N SER A 8 5.93 -5.35 12.20
CA SER A 8 6.19 -3.94 12.52
C SER A 8 7.60 -3.52 12.12
N HIS A 9 7.67 -2.35 11.50
CA HIS A 9 8.93 -1.68 11.22
C HIS A 9 8.91 -0.33 11.89
N ALA A 10 9.81 -0.10 12.85
CA ALA A 10 9.93 1.20 13.50
C ALA A 10 10.80 2.09 12.63
N ILE A 11 10.27 3.23 12.23
CA ILE A 11 10.96 4.16 11.33
C ILE A 11 10.87 5.54 11.97
N GLY A 12 11.95 5.95 12.65
CA GLY A 12 11.89 7.15 13.45
C GLY A 12 10.86 6.99 14.54
N LYS A 13 9.91 7.90 14.61
CA LYS A 13 8.82 7.82 15.57
C LYS A 13 7.58 7.16 14.96
N ALA A 14 7.65 6.78 13.70
CA ALA A 14 6.53 6.18 13.02
C ALA A 14 6.63 4.67 13.04
N MET A 15 5.48 4.01 12.84
CA MET A 15 5.40 2.57 12.74
C MET A 15 4.78 2.20 11.41
N VAL A 16 5.42 1.27 10.71
CA VAL A 16 4.93 0.80 9.42
C VAL A 16 4.63 -0.68 9.52
N ALA A 17 3.47 -1.09 9.03
CA ALA A 17 3.04 -2.48 9.05
C ALA A 17 3.35 -3.14 7.71
N GLU A 18 4.21 -4.14 7.73
CA GLU A 18 4.37 -4.99 6.55
C GLU A 18 3.30 -6.06 6.65
N VAL A 19 2.41 -6.10 5.67
CA VAL A 19 1.23 -6.96 5.74
C VAL A 19 1.59 -8.35 5.23
N ALA A 20 1.35 -9.35 6.05
CA ALA A 20 1.53 -10.75 5.67
C ALA A 20 0.17 -11.42 5.64
N ALA A 21 -0.16 -12.07 4.53
CA ALA A 21 -1.46 -12.69 4.37
C ALA A 21 -1.36 -13.90 3.46
N ASN A 22 -2.24 -14.88 3.68
CA ASN A 22 -2.31 -16.05 2.83
C ASN A 22 -3.35 -15.91 1.73
N GLU A 23 -4.19 -14.88 1.81
CA GLU A 23 -5.25 -14.65 0.86
C GLU A 23 -5.02 -13.37 0.10
N MET A 24 -5.67 -13.26 -1.06
CA MET A 24 -5.65 -12.00 -1.80
C MET A 24 -6.37 -10.92 -1.02
N LEU A 25 -5.82 -9.72 -1.09
CA LEU A 25 -6.33 -8.56 -0.37
C LEU A 25 -6.86 -7.51 -1.33
N LEU A 26 -7.72 -6.65 -0.81
CA LEU A 26 -8.18 -5.45 -1.51
C LEU A 26 -8.91 -5.76 -2.81
N ALA A 27 -9.73 -6.82 -2.79
CA ALA A 27 -10.61 -7.13 -3.91
C ALA A 27 -11.87 -6.26 -3.89
N HIS A 28 -12.22 -5.73 -2.72
CA HIS A 28 -13.41 -4.88 -2.54
C HIS A 28 -13.05 -3.71 -1.63
N PRO A 29 -13.70 -2.55 -1.82
CA PRO A 29 -13.39 -1.39 -0.98
C PRO A 29 -13.59 -1.63 0.52
N GLU A 30 -14.55 -2.48 0.89
CA GLU A 30 -14.82 -2.76 2.31
C GLU A 30 -13.62 -3.41 3.00
N GLU A 31 -12.83 -4.18 2.26
CA GLU A 31 -11.64 -4.80 2.84
C GLU A 31 -10.63 -3.75 3.27
N ALA A 32 -10.57 -2.64 2.54
CA ALA A 32 -9.67 -1.56 2.92
C ALA A 32 -10.08 -0.96 4.26
N ASN A 33 -11.38 -0.83 4.50
CA ASN A 33 -11.85 -0.31 5.79
C ASN A 33 -11.39 -1.19 6.95
N ASP A 34 -11.51 -2.50 6.79
CA ASP A 34 -11.11 -3.42 7.86
C ASP A 34 -9.60 -3.40 8.07
N LEU A 35 -8.85 -3.41 6.98
CA LEU A 35 -7.40 -3.40 7.04
C LEU A 35 -6.89 -2.10 7.67
N LEU A 36 -7.43 -0.97 7.21
CA LEU A 36 -7.04 0.33 7.71
C LEU A 36 -7.44 0.52 9.16
N GLY A 37 -8.64 0.06 9.53
CA GLY A 37 -9.09 0.15 10.91
C GLY A 37 -8.19 -0.60 11.85
N ASN A 38 -7.79 -1.82 11.48
CA ASN A 38 -6.88 -2.62 12.28
C ASN A 38 -5.53 -1.94 12.45
N ALA A 39 -4.97 -1.44 11.35
CA ALA A 39 -3.65 -0.80 11.38
C ALA A 39 -3.70 0.49 12.18
N TYR A 40 -4.72 1.29 11.95
CA TYR A 40 -4.88 2.56 12.65
C TYR A 40 -5.01 2.33 14.16
N TYR A 41 -5.83 1.36 14.52
CA TYR A 41 -6.07 1.05 15.93
C TYR A 41 -4.78 0.60 16.63
N GLN A 42 -3.90 -0.08 15.92
CA GLN A 42 -2.64 -0.54 16.48
C GLN A 42 -1.53 0.52 16.42
N GLY A 43 -1.83 1.69 15.88
CA GLY A 43 -0.89 2.80 15.89
C GLY A 43 0.06 2.86 14.70
N PHE A 44 -0.27 2.17 13.61
CA PHE A 44 0.56 2.24 12.42
C PHE A 44 0.30 3.50 11.62
N ASP A 45 1.35 4.00 10.99
CA ASP A 45 1.32 5.22 10.17
C ASP A 45 1.39 4.90 8.69
N GLY A 46 1.76 3.69 8.34
CA GLY A 46 1.88 3.26 6.95
C GLY A 46 1.85 1.75 6.84
N MET A 47 1.69 1.28 5.60
CA MET A 47 1.65 -0.16 5.30
C MET A 47 2.52 -0.48 4.11
N ILE A 48 3.05 -1.71 4.11
CA ILE A 48 3.75 -2.29 2.97
C ILE A 48 2.98 -3.54 2.58
N ILE A 49 2.52 -3.60 1.32
CA ILE A 49 1.76 -4.75 0.82
C ILE A 49 2.40 -5.22 -0.48
N SER A 50 2.62 -6.53 -0.60
CA SER A 50 3.16 -7.09 -1.82
C SER A 50 2.10 -7.08 -2.92
N ALA A 51 2.50 -6.70 -4.14
CA ALA A 51 1.58 -6.61 -5.26
C ALA A 51 0.93 -7.96 -5.58
N ASP A 52 1.64 -9.06 -5.35
CA ASP A 52 1.08 -10.38 -5.65
C ASP A 52 0.02 -10.81 -4.63
N LYS A 53 -0.14 -10.04 -3.55
CA LYS A 53 -1.21 -10.26 -2.57
C LYS A 53 -2.38 -9.32 -2.78
N ILE A 54 -2.29 -8.41 -3.73
CA ILE A 54 -3.38 -7.47 -4.02
C ILE A 54 -4.17 -8.01 -5.21
N SER A 55 -5.50 -7.99 -5.08
CA SER A 55 -6.36 -8.48 -6.15
C SER A 55 -6.00 -7.82 -7.49
N PRO A 56 -5.95 -8.59 -8.59
CA PRO A 56 -5.69 -8.01 -9.92
C PRO A 56 -6.67 -6.90 -10.29
N ARG A 57 -7.87 -6.91 -9.72
CA ARG A 57 -8.86 -5.87 -9.98
C ARG A 57 -8.36 -4.49 -9.56
N PHE A 58 -7.51 -4.43 -8.54
CA PHE A 58 -6.93 -3.16 -8.11
C PHE A 58 -6.12 -2.52 -9.24
N PHE A 59 -5.41 -3.34 -10.01
CA PHE A 59 -4.54 -2.84 -11.08
C PHE A 59 -5.28 -2.64 -12.39
N ASP A 60 -6.54 -3.03 -12.47
CA ASP A 60 -7.38 -2.75 -13.62
C ASP A 60 -8.12 -1.45 -13.36
N LEU A 61 -7.61 -0.37 -13.93
CA LEU A 61 -8.12 0.97 -13.61
C LEU A 61 -9.57 1.18 -14.05
N LYS A 62 -10.06 0.35 -14.96
CA LYS A 62 -11.46 0.42 -15.39
C LYS A 62 -12.42 0.10 -14.25
N THR A 63 -11.98 -0.68 -13.28
CA THR A 63 -12.83 -1.05 -12.15
C THR A 63 -12.98 0.09 -11.15
N ARG A 64 -12.11 1.09 -11.21
CA ARG A 64 -12.04 2.20 -10.24
C ARG A 64 -11.73 1.75 -8.82
N LEU A 65 -11.38 0.49 -8.65
CA LEU A 65 -11.13 -0.06 -7.32
C LEU A 65 -9.94 0.62 -6.66
N ALA A 66 -8.86 0.85 -7.41
CA ALA A 66 -7.68 1.50 -6.85
C ALA A 66 -8.02 2.89 -6.30
N GLY A 67 -8.77 3.68 -7.08
CA GLY A 67 -9.16 5.01 -6.65
C GLY A 67 -9.97 5.00 -5.37
N GLU A 68 -10.92 4.07 -5.27
CA GLU A 68 -11.76 3.97 -4.08
C GLU A 68 -10.96 3.56 -2.86
N ILE A 69 -10.06 2.59 -3.04
CA ILE A 69 -9.24 2.11 -1.93
C ILE A 69 -8.26 3.19 -1.47
N LEU A 70 -7.61 3.87 -2.42
CA LEU A 70 -6.65 4.90 -2.08
C LEU A 70 -7.32 6.10 -1.42
N GLN A 71 -8.57 6.38 -1.77
CA GLN A 71 -9.32 7.42 -1.08
C GLN A 71 -9.46 7.09 0.41
N LYS A 72 -9.67 5.81 0.72
CA LYS A 72 -9.78 5.39 2.12
C LYS A 72 -8.45 5.51 2.85
N PHE A 73 -7.35 5.16 2.19
CA PHE A 73 -6.01 5.37 2.77
C PHE A 73 -5.78 6.85 3.07
N SER A 74 -6.19 7.72 2.15
CA SER A 74 -6.06 9.16 2.35
C SER A 74 -6.88 9.63 3.55
N THR A 75 -8.11 9.12 3.68
CA THR A 75 -8.98 9.49 4.78
C THR A 75 -8.38 9.10 6.13
N PHE A 76 -7.75 7.94 6.21
CA PHE A 76 -7.07 7.50 7.44
C PHE A 76 -5.69 8.12 7.60
N GLN A 77 -5.23 8.89 6.60
CA GLN A 77 -3.88 9.43 6.57
C GLN A 77 -2.84 8.32 6.70
N MET A 78 -3.13 7.17 6.10
CA MET A 78 -2.28 6.00 6.13
C MET A 78 -1.54 5.91 4.80
N ARG A 79 -0.22 5.89 4.84
CA ARG A 79 0.58 5.78 3.63
C ARG A 79 0.76 4.32 3.24
N LEU A 80 0.94 4.09 1.96
CA LEU A 80 0.97 2.72 1.43
C LEU A 80 2.13 2.56 0.45
N ALA A 81 2.92 1.53 0.64
CA ALA A 81 3.92 1.11 -0.33
C ALA A 81 3.50 -0.25 -0.89
N ILE A 82 3.45 -0.35 -2.20
CA ILE A 82 3.13 -1.61 -2.89
C ILE A 82 4.42 -2.12 -3.51
N VAL A 83 4.82 -3.34 -3.15
CA VAL A 83 6.10 -3.91 -3.56
C VAL A 83 5.87 -4.95 -4.66
N GLY A 84 6.57 -4.81 -5.79
CA GLY A 84 6.46 -5.76 -6.87
C GLY A 84 7.16 -5.28 -8.13
N TYR A 85 7.11 -6.12 -9.16
CA TYR A 85 7.67 -5.78 -10.46
C TYR A 85 6.57 -5.25 -11.36
N PHE A 86 6.63 -3.97 -11.65
CA PHE A 86 5.59 -3.31 -12.44
C PHE A 86 5.99 -3.11 -13.89
N SER A 87 7.22 -3.47 -14.25
CA SER A 87 7.68 -3.36 -15.62
C SER A 87 6.98 -4.32 -16.57
N THR A 88 6.35 -5.37 -16.03
CA THR A 88 5.59 -6.33 -16.83
C THR A 88 4.21 -5.83 -17.23
N PHE A 89 3.74 -4.76 -16.61
CA PHE A 89 2.44 -4.19 -16.94
C PHE A 89 2.53 -3.45 -18.27
N THR A 90 1.56 -3.70 -19.15
CA THR A 90 1.55 -3.12 -20.49
C THR A 90 0.59 -1.96 -20.65
N SER A 91 -0.32 -1.78 -19.72
CA SER A 91 -1.31 -0.70 -19.80
C SER A 91 -0.63 0.66 -19.61
N GLU A 92 -0.81 1.56 -20.57
CA GLU A 92 -0.25 2.91 -20.47
C GLU A 92 -0.91 3.68 -19.34
N SER A 93 -2.22 3.48 -19.15
CA SER A 93 -2.93 4.14 -18.06
C SER A 93 -2.36 3.73 -16.71
N LEU A 94 -2.07 2.44 -16.54
CA LEU A 94 -1.52 1.96 -15.29
C LEU A 94 -0.11 2.48 -15.07
N LYS A 95 0.71 2.51 -16.13
CA LYS A 95 2.06 3.07 -16.02
C LYS A 95 2.03 4.52 -15.59
N SER A 96 1.12 5.30 -16.17
CA SER A 96 0.96 6.71 -15.81
C SER A 96 0.49 6.85 -14.36
N PHE A 97 -0.43 5.99 -13.95
CA PHE A 97 -0.93 6.00 -12.58
C PHE A 97 0.20 5.73 -11.59
N ILE A 98 1.05 4.74 -11.88
CA ILE A 98 2.19 4.42 -11.02
C ILE A 98 3.17 5.59 -10.97
N TYR A 99 3.47 6.18 -12.13
CA TYR A 99 4.39 7.30 -12.20
C TYR A 99 3.90 8.47 -11.36
N GLU A 100 2.62 8.82 -11.52
CA GLU A 100 2.06 9.94 -10.76
C GLU A 100 2.01 9.63 -9.27
N SER A 101 1.67 8.38 -8.92
CA SER A 101 1.63 7.98 -7.51
C SER A 101 2.99 8.14 -6.85
N ASN A 102 4.04 7.75 -7.56
CA ASN A 102 5.39 7.81 -7.01
C ASN A 102 5.92 9.23 -6.81
N ARG A 103 5.25 10.21 -7.41
CA ARG A 103 5.61 11.60 -7.21
C ARG A 103 4.96 12.21 -5.97
N GLY A 104 3.96 11.52 -5.42
CA GLY A 104 3.25 11.99 -4.25
C GLY A 104 3.76 11.35 -2.97
N ASN A 105 3.02 11.57 -1.89
CA ASN A 105 3.39 11.09 -0.57
C ASN A 105 2.40 10.09 0.03
N LEU A 106 1.40 9.67 -0.72
CA LEU A 106 0.39 8.77 -0.20
C LEU A 106 0.68 7.31 -0.52
N ILE A 107 1.01 7.03 -1.78
CA ILE A 107 1.25 5.67 -2.24
C ILE A 107 2.54 5.64 -3.06
N HIS A 108 3.31 4.59 -2.87
CA HIS A 108 4.55 4.40 -3.60
C HIS A 108 4.65 2.96 -4.10
N PHE A 109 5.03 2.80 -5.36
CA PHE A 109 5.25 1.50 -5.96
C PHE A 109 6.75 1.24 -5.96
N SER A 110 7.18 0.26 -5.19
CA SER A 110 8.59 -0.03 -4.96
C SER A 110 8.94 -1.42 -5.47
N PRO A 111 10.14 -1.62 -6.03
CA PRO A 111 10.51 -2.96 -6.51
C PRO A 111 10.82 -3.94 -5.39
N THR A 112 11.26 -3.46 -4.23
CA THR A 112 11.61 -4.33 -3.10
C THR A 112 11.10 -3.75 -1.80
N THR A 113 11.03 -4.61 -0.78
CA THR A 113 10.66 -4.15 0.56
C THR A 113 11.69 -3.15 1.08
N ALA A 114 12.97 -3.35 0.77
CA ALA A 114 14.01 -2.41 1.20
C ALA A 114 13.76 -1.02 0.62
N ASP A 115 13.36 -0.95 -0.64
CA ASP A 115 13.04 0.34 -1.28
C ASP A 115 11.82 0.98 -0.63
N ALA A 116 10.83 0.17 -0.27
CA ALA A 116 9.64 0.67 0.42
C ALA A 116 10.02 1.26 1.77
N VAL A 117 10.87 0.57 2.53
CA VAL A 117 11.32 1.08 3.81
C VAL A 117 12.09 2.39 3.63
N ALA A 118 12.94 2.46 2.61
CA ALA A 118 13.69 3.68 2.33
C ALA A 118 12.77 4.85 2.02
N TRP A 119 11.68 4.60 1.30
CA TRP A 119 10.69 5.64 1.02
C TRP A 119 10.05 6.15 2.30
N PHE A 120 9.66 5.22 3.20
CA PHE A 120 9.08 5.61 4.47
C PHE A 120 10.08 6.38 5.33
N GLU A 121 11.36 6.01 5.25
CA GLU A 121 12.39 6.74 6.00
C GLU A 121 12.47 8.19 5.56
N LYS A 122 12.36 8.43 4.26
CA LYS A 122 12.35 9.80 3.75
C LYS A 122 11.15 10.58 4.26
N LEU A 123 9.99 9.92 4.34
CA LEU A 123 8.77 10.59 4.78
C LEU A 123 8.76 10.87 6.27
N PHE A 124 9.18 9.90 7.07
CA PHE A 124 8.97 9.97 8.51
C PHE A 124 10.19 10.39 9.30
N CYS A 125 11.38 10.24 8.75
CA CYS A 125 12.60 10.65 9.42
C CYS A 125 13.18 11.93 8.83
N HIS A 126 12.53 12.45 7.80
CA HIS A 126 12.97 13.68 7.16
C HIS A 126 12.72 14.88 8.07
N ARG A 127 13.64 15.83 8.04
CA ARG A 127 13.59 17.03 8.90
C ARG A 127 12.93 18.18 8.23
#